data_d464bc6c7d7df5f002192dda7935a0cf
#
_entry.id   d464bc6c7d7df5f002192dda7935a0cf
#
_cell.length_a   1.000
_cell.length_b   1.000
_cell.length_c   1.000
_cell.angle_alpha   90.00
_cell.angle_beta   90.00
_cell.angle_gamma   90.00
#
_symmetry.space_group_name_H-M   'P 1'
#
loop_
_entity.id
_entity.type
_entity.pdbx_description
1 polymer ?
#
loop_
_entity_poly.entity_id
_entity_poly.type
_entity_poly.pdbx_seq_one_letter_code
_entity_poly.pdbx_strand_id
1 'polypeptide(L)'
;MESEVVVISKALFITEKPSVAAEFAKALKINGRKSDGFIESDKTVVTWCVGHLVTMSYPEKYDIKLKKWSLNTLPFLPKKYKYEVIDGVKKQFNIVKSQLVREDIDRIYVC
;
A
#
# COMPACT_ATOMS: atom_id res chain seq x y z
N MET A 1 -26.56 -10.41 -32.25
CA MET A 1 -26.70 -10.46 -30.81
C MET A 1 -25.44 -9.91 -30.17
N GLU A 2 -25.60 -8.79 -29.51
CA GLU A 2 -24.46 -8.13 -28.92
C GLU A 2 -23.94 -8.96 -27.78
N SER A 3 -22.66 -9.31 -27.83
CA SER A 3 -21.99 -9.87 -26.66
C SER A 3 -21.83 -8.76 -25.65
N GLU A 4 -22.56 -8.83 -24.57
CA GLU A 4 -22.35 -7.91 -23.44
C GLU A 4 -20.96 -8.15 -22.89
N VAL A 5 -20.10 -7.16 -23.05
CA VAL A 5 -18.82 -7.16 -22.34
C VAL A 5 -19.14 -6.80 -20.91
N VAL A 6 -19.24 -7.81 -20.06
CA VAL A 6 -19.39 -7.58 -18.63
C VAL A 6 -18.03 -7.08 -18.10
N VAL A 7 -17.92 -5.79 -17.98
CA VAL A 7 -16.76 -5.20 -17.30
C VAL A 7 -16.98 -5.40 -15.80
N ILE A 8 -16.29 -6.38 -15.25
CA ILE A 8 -16.32 -6.60 -13.80
C ILE A 8 -15.39 -5.58 -13.18
N SER A 9 -15.97 -4.52 -12.61
CA SER A 9 -15.20 -3.56 -11.84
C SER A 9 -15.27 -3.91 -10.36
N LYS A 10 -14.14 -3.78 -9.68
CA LYS A 10 -13.99 -4.10 -8.27
C LYS A 10 -13.60 -2.87 -7.46
N ALA A 11 -14.01 -2.85 -6.20
CA ALA A 11 -13.57 -1.86 -5.24
C ALA A 11 -12.39 -2.41 -4.46
N LEU A 12 -11.36 -1.61 -4.29
CA LEU A 12 -10.18 -1.95 -3.50
C LEU A 12 -10.25 -1.22 -2.16
N PHE A 13 -10.15 -1.99 -1.08
CA PHE A 13 -10.06 -1.45 0.29
C PHE A 13 -8.64 -1.66 0.81
N ILE A 14 -7.99 -0.60 1.24
CA ILE A 14 -6.65 -0.66 1.82
C ILE A 14 -6.76 -0.33 3.30
N THR A 15 -6.33 -1.25 4.15
CA THR A 15 -6.34 -1.08 5.59
C THR A 15 -4.93 -0.99 6.15
N GLU A 16 -4.80 -0.51 7.38
CA GLU A 16 -3.50 -0.37 8.03
C GLU A 16 -2.90 -1.70 8.46
N LYS A 17 -3.74 -2.67 8.86
CA LYS A 17 -3.32 -3.96 9.45
C LYS A 17 -4.14 -5.12 8.89
N PRO A 18 -3.56 -6.34 8.88
CA PRO A 18 -4.31 -7.54 8.48
C PRO A 18 -5.56 -7.80 9.33
N SER A 19 -5.49 -7.53 10.63
CA SER A 19 -6.64 -7.70 11.53
C SER A 19 -7.80 -6.79 11.18
N VAL A 20 -7.50 -5.55 10.81
CA VAL A 20 -8.52 -4.57 10.34
C VAL A 20 -9.11 -5.03 9.01
N ALA A 21 -8.28 -5.55 8.10
CA ALA A 21 -8.75 -6.10 6.83
C ALA A 21 -9.75 -7.24 7.04
N ALA A 22 -9.46 -8.15 7.97
CA ALA A 22 -10.35 -9.24 8.32
C ALA A 22 -11.69 -8.74 8.88
N GLU A 23 -11.65 -7.71 9.72
CA GLU A 23 -12.86 -7.09 10.26
C GLU A 23 -13.70 -6.42 9.15
N PHE A 24 -13.06 -5.72 8.23
CA PHE A 24 -13.74 -5.13 7.08
C PHE A 24 -14.39 -6.19 6.20
N ALA A 25 -13.67 -7.27 5.89
CA ALA A 25 -14.21 -8.36 5.10
C ALA A 25 -15.44 -8.97 5.77
N LYS A 26 -15.39 -9.14 7.08
CA LYS A 26 -16.51 -9.67 7.86
C LYS A 26 -17.68 -8.69 7.88
N ALA A 27 -17.45 -7.43 8.11
CA ALA A 27 -18.48 -6.39 8.15
C ALA A 27 -19.18 -6.21 6.81
N LEU A 28 -18.43 -6.30 5.72
CA LEU A 28 -18.94 -6.19 4.36
C LEU A 28 -19.54 -7.51 3.83
N LYS A 29 -19.50 -8.56 4.64
CA LYS A 29 -19.95 -9.91 4.29
C LYS A 29 -19.31 -10.43 3.00
N ILE A 30 -18.02 -10.21 2.88
CA ILE A 30 -17.26 -10.63 1.71
C ILE A 30 -16.87 -12.09 1.87
N ASN A 31 -17.44 -12.95 1.02
CA ASN A 31 -17.02 -14.35 0.92
C ASN A 31 -15.87 -14.44 -0.09
N GLY A 32 -14.71 -13.88 0.31
CA GLY A 32 -13.59 -13.80 -0.58
C GLY A 32 -12.58 -14.94 -0.36
N ARG A 33 -11.79 -15.20 -1.39
CA ARG A 33 -10.65 -16.08 -1.29
C ARG A 33 -9.51 -15.34 -0.60
N LYS A 34 -9.00 -15.95 0.44
CA LYS A 34 -7.82 -15.41 1.12
C LYS A 34 -6.58 -15.78 0.32
N SER A 35 -5.94 -14.78 -0.25
CA SER A 35 -4.68 -14.93 -0.96
C SER A 35 -3.53 -14.39 -0.12
N ASP A 36 -2.30 -14.54 -0.60
CA ASP A 36 -1.13 -13.99 0.08
C ASP A 36 -1.15 -12.46 -0.01
N GLY A 37 -1.50 -11.81 1.10
CA GLY A 37 -1.50 -10.36 1.22
C GLY A 37 -2.81 -9.66 0.88
N PHE A 38 -3.85 -10.38 0.48
CA PHE A 38 -5.16 -9.78 0.18
C PHE A 38 -6.29 -10.79 0.23
N ILE A 39 -7.52 -10.30 0.27
CA ILE A 39 -8.74 -11.10 0.19
C ILE A 39 -9.51 -10.61 -1.02
N GLU A 40 -9.89 -11.52 -1.90
CA GLU A 40 -10.58 -11.15 -3.14
C GLU A 40 -11.93 -11.86 -3.26
N SER A 41 -12.95 -11.09 -3.64
CA SER A 41 -14.26 -11.60 -4.03
C SER A 41 -14.61 -11.11 -5.43
N ASP A 42 -15.83 -11.42 -5.91
CA ASP A 42 -16.26 -11.03 -7.26
C ASP A 42 -16.26 -9.52 -7.49
N LYS A 43 -16.52 -8.73 -6.45
CA LYS A 43 -16.68 -7.27 -6.55
C LYS A 43 -15.73 -6.47 -5.68
N THR A 44 -14.95 -7.13 -4.84
CA THR A 44 -14.17 -6.44 -3.82
C THR A 44 -12.83 -7.10 -3.60
N VAL A 45 -11.80 -6.29 -3.42
CA VAL A 45 -10.47 -6.72 -3.00
C VAL A 45 -10.14 -5.96 -1.72
N VAL A 46 -9.73 -6.66 -0.68
CA VAL A 46 -9.28 -6.06 0.57
C VAL A 46 -7.82 -6.40 0.75
N THR A 47 -6.99 -5.40 0.83
CA THR A 47 -5.56 -5.57 1.11
C THR A 47 -5.18 -4.77 2.35
N TRP A 48 -3.96 -4.94 2.82
CA TRP A 48 -3.51 -4.31 4.05
C TRP A 48 -2.04 -3.94 4.00
N CYS A 49 -1.69 -2.97 4.82
CA CYS A 49 -0.32 -2.64 5.13
C CYS A 49 0.08 -3.37 6.41
N VAL A 50 1.38 -3.46 6.67
CA VAL A 50 1.90 -4.00 7.93
C VAL A 50 2.59 -2.84 8.65
N GLY A 51 1.76 -1.89 9.13
CA GLY A 51 2.24 -0.60 9.60
C GLY A 51 2.66 0.29 8.41
N HIS A 52 3.69 1.09 8.60
CA HIS A 52 4.22 1.93 7.51
C HIS A 52 4.98 1.10 6.49
N LEU A 53 4.67 1.30 5.21
CA LEU A 53 5.36 0.63 4.10
C LEU A 53 6.47 1.50 3.52
N VAL A 54 6.31 2.80 3.59
CA VAL A 54 7.23 3.79 3.03
C VAL A 54 7.63 4.75 4.12
N THR A 55 8.90 5.13 4.14
CA THR A 55 9.44 6.10 5.08
C THR A 55 10.28 7.14 4.35
N MET A 56 10.46 8.29 4.98
CA MET A 56 11.37 9.30 4.46
C MET A 56 12.81 8.81 4.63
N SER A 57 13.62 9.01 3.60
CA SER A 57 15.02 8.60 3.63
C SER A 57 15.82 9.36 4.68
N TYR A 58 16.77 8.67 5.30
CA TYR A 58 17.70 9.31 6.24
C TYR A 58 18.57 10.37 5.54
N PRO A 59 19.08 11.36 6.29
CA PRO A 59 19.90 12.43 5.70
C PRO A 59 21.07 11.95 4.86
N GLU A 60 21.72 10.84 5.23
CA GLU A 60 22.84 10.30 4.47
C GLU A 60 22.49 9.86 3.04
N LYS A 61 21.23 9.65 2.73
CA LYS A 61 20.79 9.36 1.35
C LYS A 61 20.80 10.60 0.47
N TYR A 62 20.81 11.78 1.06
CA TYR A 62 20.95 13.05 0.33
C TYR A 62 22.41 13.45 0.18
N ASP A 63 23.21 13.26 1.23
CA ASP A 63 24.64 13.51 1.25
C ASP A 63 25.28 12.64 2.32
N ILE A 64 26.29 11.86 1.94
CA ILE A 64 26.96 10.94 2.86
C ILE A 64 27.58 11.66 4.07
N LYS A 65 27.95 12.93 3.92
CA LYS A 65 28.46 13.74 5.01
C LYS A 65 27.49 13.92 6.15
N LEU A 66 26.19 13.75 5.87
CA LEU A 66 25.12 13.93 6.85
C LEU A 66 24.92 12.70 7.74
N LYS A 67 25.66 11.62 7.53
CA LYS A 67 25.60 10.43 8.37
C LYS A 67 25.99 10.75 9.81
N LYS A 68 26.97 11.62 10.02
CA LYS A 68 27.32 12.13 11.34
C LYS A 68 26.56 13.40 11.64
N TRP A 69 25.89 13.44 12.76
CA TRP A 69 25.20 14.63 13.24
C TRP A 69 26.22 15.65 13.73
N SER A 70 26.12 16.88 13.25
CA SER A 70 26.95 17.99 13.74
C SER A 70 26.13 19.27 13.68
N LEU A 71 26.56 20.26 14.48
CA LEU A 71 25.89 21.56 14.49
C LEU A 71 26.01 22.27 13.12
N ASN A 72 27.03 21.98 12.35
CA ASN A 72 27.22 22.55 11.03
C ASN A 72 26.25 22.03 9.97
N THR A 73 25.72 20.83 10.19
CA THR A 73 24.79 20.18 9.25
C THR A 73 23.33 20.22 9.69
N LEU A 74 23.05 20.78 10.85
CA LEU A 74 21.69 20.94 11.38
C LEU A 74 21.26 22.40 11.30
N PRO A 75 19.97 22.70 11.04
CA PRO A 75 18.90 21.77 10.72
C PRO A 75 19.02 21.21 9.29
N PHE A 76 18.59 19.97 9.11
CA PHE A 76 18.54 19.32 7.81
C PHE A 76 17.21 19.66 7.15
N LEU A 77 17.23 20.47 6.11
CA LEU A 77 16.05 20.93 5.39
C LEU A 77 16.26 20.72 3.88
N PRO A 78 16.01 19.52 3.36
CA PRO A 78 16.20 19.26 1.93
C PRO A 78 15.14 20.01 1.11
N LYS A 79 15.53 20.42 -0.10
CA LYS A 79 14.59 21.05 -1.04
C LYS A 79 13.54 20.06 -1.54
N LYS A 80 13.91 18.81 -1.68
CA LYS A 80 13.03 17.73 -2.10
C LYS A 80 13.22 16.54 -1.19
N TYR A 81 12.13 16.09 -0.56
CA TYR A 81 12.17 14.93 0.32
C TYR A 81 12.21 13.64 -0.48
N LYS A 82 13.06 12.72 -0.05
CA LYS A 82 13.17 11.38 -0.64
C LYS A 82 12.47 10.37 0.27
N TYR A 83 11.78 9.43 -0.37
CA TYR A 83 11.08 8.36 0.33
C TYR A 83 11.60 7.02 -0.16
N GLU A 84 11.58 6.04 0.71
CA GLU A 84 12.00 4.69 0.37
C GLU A 84 11.09 3.66 1.02
N VAL A 85 10.98 2.47 0.39
CA VAL A 85 10.23 1.35 0.92
C VAL A 85 11.01 0.75 2.09
N ILE A 86 10.31 0.48 3.19
CA ILE A 86 10.91 -0.15 4.36
C ILE A 86 11.26 -1.61 4.01
N ASP A 87 12.54 -2.00 4.21
CA ASP A 87 13.06 -3.29 3.77
C ASP A 87 12.28 -4.49 4.29
N GLY A 88 11.88 -4.46 5.54
CA GLY A 88 11.16 -5.58 6.16
C GLY A 88 9.76 -5.83 5.62
N VAL A 89 9.20 -4.91 4.81
CA VAL A 89 7.83 -5.00 4.32
C VAL A 89 7.72 -4.87 2.80
N LYS A 90 8.83 -5.08 2.08
CA LYS A 90 8.84 -4.98 0.61
C LYS A 90 7.85 -5.92 -0.06
N LYS A 91 7.71 -7.14 0.46
CA LYS A 91 6.78 -8.12 -0.07
C LYS A 91 5.34 -7.58 -0.04
N GLN A 92 4.91 -7.06 1.11
CA GLN A 92 3.57 -6.51 1.27
C GLN A 92 3.40 -5.23 0.44
N PHE A 93 4.42 -4.38 0.37
CA PHE A 93 4.40 -3.21 -0.50
C PHE A 93 4.14 -3.59 -1.96
N ASN A 94 4.84 -4.62 -2.45
CA ASN A 94 4.66 -5.07 -3.83
C ASN A 94 3.25 -5.65 -4.06
N ILE A 95 2.69 -6.34 -3.08
CA ILE A 95 1.32 -6.88 -3.15
C ILE A 95 0.32 -5.73 -3.23
N VAL A 96 0.42 -4.74 -2.35
CA VAL A 96 -0.47 -3.56 -2.37
C VAL A 96 -0.33 -2.81 -3.70
N LYS A 97 0.90 -2.61 -4.16
CA LYS A 97 1.16 -1.94 -5.44
C LYS A 97 0.51 -2.69 -6.60
N SER A 98 0.62 -4.02 -6.61
CA SER A 98 0.02 -4.84 -7.68
C SER A 98 -1.50 -4.73 -7.70
N GLN A 99 -2.14 -4.58 -6.54
CA GLN A 99 -3.58 -4.36 -6.47
C GLN A 99 -3.97 -2.96 -6.96
N LEU A 100 -3.17 -1.94 -6.66
CA LEU A 100 -3.45 -0.56 -7.06
C LEU A 100 -3.40 -0.35 -8.57
N VAL A 101 -2.60 -1.13 -9.29
CA VAL A 101 -2.45 -0.99 -10.75
C VAL A 101 -3.34 -1.94 -11.55
N ARG A 102 -4.23 -2.67 -10.91
CA ARG A 102 -5.15 -3.58 -11.59
C ARG A 102 -6.16 -2.79 -12.42
N GLU A 103 -6.41 -3.24 -13.64
CA GLU A 103 -7.36 -2.60 -14.55
C GLU A 103 -8.82 -2.80 -14.10
N ASP A 104 -9.10 -3.85 -13.34
CA ASP A 104 -10.45 -4.15 -12.86
C ASP A 104 -10.82 -3.39 -11.56
N ILE A 105 -9.90 -2.61 -11.02
CA ILE A 105 -10.16 -1.76 -9.85
C ILE A 105 -10.62 -0.39 -10.33
N ASP A 106 -11.84 -0.01 -9.98
CA ASP A 106 -12.41 1.30 -10.34
C ASP A 106 -12.57 2.25 -9.15
N ARG A 107 -12.50 1.73 -7.93
CA ARG A 107 -12.61 2.52 -6.70
C ARG A 107 -11.59 2.07 -5.68
N ILE A 108 -11.03 3.03 -4.97
CA ILE A 108 -10.06 2.77 -3.90
C ILE A 108 -10.55 3.45 -2.63
N TYR A 109 -10.70 2.68 -1.57
CA TYR A 109 -11.06 3.17 -0.24
C TYR A 109 -9.87 3.00 0.70
N VAL A 110 -9.42 4.08 1.28
CA VAL A 110 -8.35 4.07 2.27
C VAL A 110 -9.00 4.09 3.66
N CYS A 111 -8.76 3.05 4.42
CA CYS A 111 -9.43 2.83 5.70
C CYS A 111 -8.46 2.95 6.89
#